data_deaecadf8048e821b0ab21e0e4ffdfb4
#
_entry.id   deaecadf8048e821b0ab21e0e4ffdfb4
#
_cell.length_a   1.000
_cell.length_b   1.000
_cell.length_c   1.000
_cell.angle_alpha   90.00
_cell.angle_beta   90.00
_cell.angle_gamma   90.00
#
_symmetry.space_group_name_H-M   'P 1'
#
loop_
_entity.id
_entity.type
_entity.pdbx_description
1 polymer ?
#
loop_
_entity_poly.entity_id
_entity_poly.type
_entity_poly.pdbx_seq_one_letter_code
_entity_poly.pdbx_strand_id
1 'polypeptide(L)'
;MPRSTLIRTSNLWITFALGVALTSPALAQKGLPKPIPRLIQLNQAAVESRDVFTGPPETVTMRSGYMVLGPSKSVGKHSTRGNEEAVIVLAGSGEMRITAGPTLTLKPYTVAYCPPLTEHDVVNTGSDTLRYIWLVAKARQ
;
A
#
# COMPACT_ATOMS: atom_id res chain seq x y z
N MET A 1 93.52 -27.62 7.77
CA MET A 1 92.11 -27.88 8.18
C MET A 1 91.25 -27.01 7.30
N PRO A 2 90.57 -27.50 6.30
CA PRO A 2 89.63 -26.72 5.51
C PRO A 2 88.20 -26.93 6.02
N ARG A 3 87.46 -25.83 6.18
CA ARG A 3 86.07 -25.77 6.51
C ARG A 3 85.18 -26.07 5.30
N SER A 4 84.30 -27.09 5.39
CA SER A 4 83.33 -27.42 4.38
C SER A 4 82.11 -26.51 4.52
N THR A 5 81.77 -25.76 3.48
CA THR A 5 80.59 -24.90 3.38
C THR A 5 79.44 -25.71 2.77
N LEU A 6 78.42 -25.96 3.57
CA LEU A 6 77.17 -26.58 3.11
C LEU A 6 76.34 -25.57 2.38
N ILE A 7 76.07 -25.80 1.10
CA ILE A 7 75.13 -25.04 0.28
C ILE A 7 73.70 -25.60 0.54
N ARG A 8 72.86 -24.79 1.11
CA ARG A 8 71.44 -25.09 1.36
C ARG A 8 70.67 -24.66 0.14
N THR A 9 70.17 -25.61 -0.67
CA THR A 9 69.23 -25.35 -1.76
C THR A 9 67.79 -25.24 -1.20
N SER A 10 67.23 -24.05 -1.25
CA SER A 10 65.83 -23.80 -0.90
C SER A 10 64.91 -24.01 -2.11
N ASN A 11 64.14 -25.07 -2.07
CA ASN A 11 63.12 -25.36 -3.07
C ASN A 11 61.93 -24.42 -2.83
N LEU A 12 61.72 -23.46 -3.73
CA LEU A 12 60.58 -22.56 -3.76
C LEU A 12 59.42 -23.26 -4.48
N TRP A 13 58.44 -23.76 -3.72
CA TRP A 13 57.18 -24.27 -4.27
C TRP A 13 56.25 -23.09 -4.55
N ILE A 14 56.06 -22.75 -5.83
CA ILE A 14 55.06 -21.77 -6.26
C ILE A 14 53.73 -22.52 -6.40
N THR A 15 52.86 -22.39 -5.42
CA THR A 15 51.47 -22.85 -5.51
C THR A 15 50.65 -21.84 -6.30
N PHE A 16 50.26 -22.19 -7.53
CA PHE A 16 49.24 -21.46 -8.30
C PHE A 16 47.88 -21.76 -7.70
N ALA A 17 47.34 -20.80 -6.95
CA ALA A 17 45.93 -20.84 -6.54
C ALA A 17 45.06 -20.43 -7.74
N LEU A 18 44.39 -21.40 -8.35
CA LEU A 18 43.40 -21.17 -9.39
C LEU A 18 42.14 -20.63 -8.72
N GLY A 19 41.98 -19.30 -8.70
CA GLY A 19 40.76 -18.62 -8.20
C GLY A 19 39.59 -18.88 -9.15
N VAL A 20 38.72 -19.80 -8.80
CA VAL A 20 37.42 -19.96 -9.46
C VAL A 20 36.52 -18.79 -9.02
N ALA A 21 36.40 -17.78 -9.89
CA ALA A 21 35.41 -16.73 -9.69
C ALA A 21 34.02 -17.34 -9.85
N LEU A 22 33.32 -17.58 -8.74
CA LEU A 22 31.93 -17.92 -8.71
C LEU A 22 31.12 -16.64 -9.11
N THR A 23 30.84 -16.50 -10.40
CA THR A 23 29.89 -15.53 -10.89
C THR A 23 28.50 -16.03 -10.49
N SER A 24 27.98 -15.52 -9.36
CA SER A 24 26.57 -15.71 -9.01
C SER A 24 25.71 -15.10 -10.12
N PRO A 25 24.78 -15.86 -10.72
CA PRO A 25 23.84 -15.27 -11.67
C PRO A 25 23.05 -14.21 -10.90
N ALA A 26 23.18 -12.94 -11.30
CA ALA A 26 22.31 -11.88 -10.83
C ALA A 26 20.89 -12.29 -11.20
N LEU A 27 20.10 -12.72 -10.20
CA LEU A 27 18.66 -12.90 -10.35
C LEU A 27 18.11 -11.55 -10.78
N ALA A 28 17.80 -11.42 -12.08
CA ALA A 28 17.12 -10.26 -12.61
C ALA A 28 15.84 -10.09 -11.80
N GLN A 29 15.80 -9.09 -10.93
CA GLN A 29 14.60 -8.73 -10.20
C GLN A 29 13.54 -8.37 -11.25
N LYS A 30 12.63 -9.31 -11.48
CA LYS A 30 11.48 -9.09 -12.36
C LYS A 30 10.72 -7.93 -11.74
N GLY A 31 10.84 -6.73 -12.32
CA GLY A 31 10.17 -5.53 -11.82
C GLY A 31 8.68 -5.81 -11.67
N LEU A 32 8.05 -5.25 -10.62
CA LEU A 32 6.61 -5.35 -10.44
C LEU A 32 5.91 -4.89 -11.73
N PRO A 33 4.84 -5.59 -12.17
CA PRO A 33 4.10 -5.19 -13.36
C PRO A 33 3.63 -3.74 -13.21
N LYS A 34 3.78 -2.95 -14.27
CA LYS A 34 3.32 -1.56 -14.28
C LYS A 34 1.80 -1.52 -14.26
N PRO A 35 1.18 -0.63 -13.45
CA PRO A 35 -0.26 -0.39 -13.52
C PRO A 35 -0.71 -0.03 -14.94
N ILE A 36 -1.84 -0.58 -15.36
CA ILE A 36 -2.44 -0.30 -16.66
C ILE A 36 -3.80 0.40 -16.48
N PRO A 37 -4.21 1.26 -17.43
CA PRO A 37 -5.56 1.84 -17.40
C PRO A 37 -6.64 0.76 -17.40
N ARG A 38 -7.69 0.95 -16.59
CA ARG A 38 -8.83 0.03 -16.50
C ARG A 38 -10.11 0.78 -16.12
N LEU A 39 -11.24 0.23 -16.54
CA LEU A 39 -12.56 0.64 -16.14
C LEU A 39 -13.16 -0.42 -15.21
N ILE A 40 -13.74 0.01 -14.09
CA ILE A 40 -14.46 -0.86 -13.16
C ILE A 40 -15.91 -0.37 -13.07
N GLN A 41 -16.82 -1.23 -13.48
CA GLN A 41 -18.25 -0.95 -13.34
C GLN A 41 -18.69 -1.26 -11.90
N LEU A 42 -19.23 -0.27 -11.20
CA LEU A 42 -19.86 -0.45 -9.89
C LEU A 42 -21.31 -0.88 -10.06
N ASN A 43 -21.75 -1.82 -9.22
CA ASN A 43 -23.15 -2.23 -9.18
C ASN A 43 -23.90 -1.36 -8.16
N GLN A 44 -24.80 -0.49 -8.63
CA GLN A 44 -25.61 0.37 -7.78
C GLN A 44 -26.56 -0.42 -6.86
N ALA A 45 -26.97 -1.62 -7.27
CA ALA A 45 -27.83 -2.50 -6.48
C ALA A 45 -27.04 -3.47 -5.58
N ALA A 46 -25.71 -3.33 -5.48
CA ALA A 46 -24.93 -4.18 -4.60
C ALA A 46 -25.41 -4.08 -3.15
N VAL A 47 -25.44 -5.21 -2.47
CA VAL A 47 -25.82 -5.32 -1.05
C VAL A 47 -24.62 -5.43 -0.13
N GLU A 48 -23.42 -5.64 -0.70
CA GLU A 48 -22.17 -5.81 0.03
C GLU A 48 -21.11 -4.83 -0.48
N SER A 49 -20.25 -4.43 0.43
CA SER A 49 -19.04 -3.64 0.14
C SER A 49 -17.98 -4.50 -0.54
N ARG A 50 -17.15 -3.88 -1.35
CA ARG A 50 -16.02 -4.57 -2.01
C ARG A 50 -14.85 -3.64 -2.26
N ASP A 51 -13.65 -4.19 -2.33
CA ASP A 51 -12.49 -3.48 -2.84
C ASP A 51 -12.63 -3.19 -4.36
N VAL A 52 -12.16 -2.02 -4.77
CA VAL A 52 -12.11 -1.57 -6.17
C VAL A 52 -10.66 -1.61 -6.66
N PHE A 53 -9.73 -1.05 -5.91
CA PHE A 53 -8.29 -1.14 -6.14
C PHE A 53 -7.58 -1.60 -4.87
N THR A 54 -6.72 -2.60 -5.00
CA THR A 54 -6.07 -3.22 -3.84
C THR A 54 -4.67 -2.67 -3.53
N GLY A 55 -4.18 -1.74 -4.32
CA GLY A 55 -2.82 -1.21 -4.23
C GLY A 55 -1.86 -1.88 -5.22
N PRO A 56 -0.54 -1.80 -4.99
CA PRO A 56 0.42 -2.43 -5.88
C PRO A 56 0.22 -3.95 -6.02
N PRO A 57 0.37 -4.53 -7.22
CA PRO A 57 0.84 -3.89 -8.45
C PRO A 57 -0.27 -3.24 -9.29
N GLU A 58 -1.51 -3.29 -8.86
CA GLU A 58 -2.69 -2.83 -9.58
C GLU A 58 -2.71 -1.31 -9.76
N THR A 59 -2.25 -0.58 -8.74
CA THR A 59 -1.99 0.86 -8.73
C THR A 59 -0.60 1.12 -8.16
N VAL A 60 -0.13 2.36 -8.20
CA VAL A 60 1.18 2.73 -7.62
C VAL A 60 1.13 2.70 -6.09
N THR A 61 0.15 3.38 -5.48
CA THR A 61 -0.03 3.43 -4.01
C THR A 61 -1.50 3.46 -3.60
N MET A 62 -2.39 3.80 -4.54
CA MET A 62 -3.79 4.03 -4.26
C MET A 62 -4.53 2.73 -3.97
N ARG A 63 -5.37 2.76 -2.95
CA ARG A 63 -6.38 1.74 -2.66
C ARG A 63 -7.75 2.37 -2.67
N SER A 64 -8.76 1.64 -3.04
CA SER A 64 -10.12 2.15 -3.09
C SER A 64 -11.13 1.02 -2.91
N GLY A 65 -12.27 1.33 -2.37
CA GLY A 65 -13.38 0.40 -2.28
C GLY A 65 -14.72 1.10 -2.46
N TYR A 66 -15.70 0.30 -2.82
CA TYR A 66 -17.11 0.68 -2.85
C TYR A 66 -17.77 0.19 -1.56
N MET A 67 -18.24 1.13 -0.76
CA MET A 67 -18.89 0.86 0.52
C MET A 67 -20.41 0.87 0.38
N VAL A 68 -21.03 -0.12 1.01
CA VAL A 68 -22.49 -0.25 1.16
C VAL A 68 -22.77 -0.37 2.65
N LEU A 69 -23.24 0.70 3.26
CA LEU A 69 -23.44 0.80 4.70
C LEU A 69 -24.92 0.99 5.02
N GLY A 70 -25.54 -0.02 5.62
CA GLY A 70 -26.96 0.04 6.03
C GLY A 70 -27.26 1.12 7.06
N PRO A 71 -28.53 1.47 7.28
CA PRO A 71 -28.93 2.46 8.27
C PRO A 71 -28.38 2.15 9.66
N SER A 72 -27.94 3.17 10.38
CA SER A 72 -27.36 3.11 11.74
C SER A 72 -26.08 2.25 11.84
N LYS A 73 -25.47 1.87 10.73
CA LYS A 73 -24.19 1.17 10.71
C LYS A 73 -23.02 2.15 10.64
N SER A 74 -21.89 1.70 11.13
CA SER A 74 -20.60 2.40 11.14
C SER A 74 -19.54 1.47 10.58
N VAL A 75 -18.50 2.03 9.94
CA VAL A 75 -17.31 1.28 9.53
C VAL A 75 -16.39 1.00 10.71
N GLY A 76 -16.60 1.68 11.83
CA GLY A 76 -15.74 1.65 13.01
C GLY A 76 -14.61 2.68 12.94
N LYS A 77 -14.23 3.15 14.11
CA LYS A 77 -13.17 4.14 14.27
C LYS A 77 -11.82 3.57 13.82
N HIS A 78 -11.14 4.28 12.95
CA HIS A 78 -9.82 3.91 12.42
C HIS A 78 -9.01 5.15 12.04
N SER A 79 -7.72 4.96 11.75
CA SER A 79 -6.80 6.05 11.39
C SER A 79 -6.36 5.94 9.94
N THR A 80 -6.22 7.07 9.26
CA THR A 80 -5.60 7.16 7.93
C THR A 80 -4.12 6.77 7.95
N ARG A 81 -3.47 6.79 9.13
CA ARG A 81 -2.02 6.56 9.29
C ARG A 81 -1.21 7.46 8.35
N GLY A 82 -0.26 6.93 7.60
CA GLY A 82 0.56 7.66 6.62
C GLY A 82 -0.12 7.88 5.26
N ASN A 83 -1.45 7.79 5.18
CA ASN A 83 -2.24 8.02 3.98
C ASN A 83 -3.16 9.22 4.14
N GLU A 84 -3.60 9.75 3.05
CA GLU A 84 -4.76 10.65 2.97
C GLU A 84 -5.94 9.88 2.39
N GLU A 85 -7.15 10.28 2.76
CA GLU A 85 -8.37 9.61 2.34
C GLU A 85 -9.40 10.58 1.79
N ALA A 86 -10.09 10.17 0.74
CA ALA A 86 -11.28 10.82 0.23
C ALA A 86 -12.46 9.85 0.29
N VAL A 87 -13.63 10.36 0.72
CA VAL A 87 -14.92 9.67 0.68
C VAL A 87 -15.82 10.39 -0.30
N ILE A 88 -16.21 9.72 -1.37
CA ILE A 88 -17.05 10.26 -2.45
C ILE A 88 -18.43 9.63 -2.33
N VAL A 89 -19.40 10.41 -1.90
CA VAL A 89 -20.77 9.90 -1.62
C VAL A 89 -21.59 9.83 -2.91
N LEU A 90 -22.17 8.66 -3.16
CA LEU A 90 -23.00 8.38 -4.33
C LEU A 90 -24.48 8.40 -4.01
N ALA A 91 -24.89 7.86 -2.83
CA ALA A 91 -26.28 7.77 -2.41
C ALA A 91 -26.38 7.68 -0.87
N GLY A 92 -27.55 7.99 -0.33
CA GLY A 92 -27.81 7.98 1.11
C GLY A 92 -27.20 9.20 1.81
N SER A 93 -27.21 9.18 3.14
CA SER A 93 -26.67 10.25 3.98
C SER A 93 -26.01 9.70 5.23
N GLY A 94 -25.04 10.44 5.76
CA GLY A 94 -24.28 10.02 6.92
C GLY A 94 -23.36 11.10 7.44
N GLU A 95 -22.41 10.70 8.24
CA GLU A 95 -21.42 11.57 8.85
C GLU A 95 -20.03 10.93 8.81
N MET A 96 -19.01 11.73 8.53
CA MET A 96 -17.64 11.41 8.86
C MET A 96 -17.27 12.15 10.16
N ARG A 97 -17.08 11.40 11.23
CA ARG A 97 -16.77 11.91 12.57
C ARG A 97 -15.27 11.88 12.80
N ILE A 98 -14.64 13.04 12.83
CA ILE A 98 -13.21 13.18 13.07
C ILE A 98 -12.97 13.22 14.58
N THR A 99 -12.08 12.36 15.11
CA THR A 99 -11.71 12.39 16.53
C THR A 99 -11.01 13.72 16.85
N ALA A 100 -11.48 14.42 17.88
CA ALA A 100 -11.03 15.76 18.26
C ALA A 100 -11.12 16.81 17.13
N GLY A 101 -12.00 16.58 16.14
CA GLY A 101 -12.20 17.47 14.99
C GLY A 101 -13.67 17.65 14.63
N PRO A 102 -13.96 18.22 13.47
CA PRO A 102 -15.34 18.44 13.02
C PRO A 102 -16.04 17.13 12.64
N THR A 103 -17.36 17.14 12.71
CA THR A 103 -18.20 16.16 12.04
C THR A 103 -18.57 16.68 10.67
N LEU A 104 -18.28 15.93 9.62
CA LEU A 104 -18.58 16.28 8.23
C LEU A 104 -19.88 15.59 7.81
N THR A 105 -20.87 16.35 7.36
CA THR A 105 -22.11 15.80 6.84
C THR A 105 -21.91 15.24 5.45
N LEU A 106 -22.25 13.96 5.27
CA LEU A 106 -22.15 13.23 4.02
C LEU A 106 -23.52 13.21 3.32
N LYS A 107 -23.56 13.69 2.08
CA LYS A 107 -24.75 13.70 1.21
C LYS A 107 -24.35 13.26 -0.20
N PRO A 108 -25.28 12.81 -1.04
CA PRO A 108 -24.97 12.50 -2.43
C PRO A 108 -24.23 13.64 -3.13
N TYR A 109 -23.23 13.28 -3.94
CA TYR A 109 -22.38 14.21 -4.70
C TYR A 109 -21.48 15.12 -3.83
N THR A 110 -21.20 14.73 -2.59
CA THR A 110 -20.16 15.38 -1.76
C THR A 110 -18.89 14.55 -1.72
N VAL A 111 -17.76 15.24 -1.52
CA VAL A 111 -16.46 14.63 -1.26
C VAL A 111 -15.97 15.11 0.10
N ALA A 112 -15.76 14.17 1.02
CA ALA A 112 -15.12 14.45 2.30
C ALA A 112 -13.63 14.07 2.21
N TYR A 113 -12.77 14.88 2.80
CA TYR A 113 -11.31 14.66 2.84
C TYR A 113 -10.86 14.45 4.28
N CYS A 114 -10.01 13.46 4.48
CA CYS A 114 -9.37 13.16 5.75
C CYS A 114 -7.85 13.15 5.59
N PRO A 115 -7.13 14.05 6.28
CA PRO A 115 -5.67 14.15 6.16
C PRO A 115 -4.95 12.96 6.81
N PRO A 116 -3.64 12.81 6.60
CA PRO A 116 -2.83 11.80 7.28
C PRO A 116 -2.92 11.90 8.81
N LEU A 117 -2.68 10.77 9.49
CA LEU A 117 -2.63 10.63 10.95
C LEU A 117 -3.93 11.04 11.65
N THR A 118 -5.05 10.95 10.94
CA THR A 118 -6.37 11.37 11.44
C THR A 118 -7.22 10.16 11.76
N GLU A 119 -7.70 10.09 13.00
CA GLU A 119 -8.65 9.08 13.44
C GLU A 119 -10.08 9.54 13.14
N HIS A 120 -10.85 8.68 12.50
CA HIS A 120 -12.22 9.00 12.10
C HIS A 120 -13.10 7.75 12.00
N ASP A 121 -14.40 7.97 11.86
CA ASP A 121 -15.42 6.96 11.62
C ASP A 121 -16.44 7.48 10.61
N VAL A 122 -16.90 6.63 9.70
CA VAL A 122 -18.00 6.93 8.80
C VAL A 122 -19.25 6.20 9.29
N VAL A 123 -20.29 6.96 9.59
CA VAL A 123 -21.56 6.48 10.17
C VAL A 123 -22.69 6.80 9.22
N ASN A 124 -23.52 5.82 8.92
CA ASN A 124 -24.78 6.08 8.23
C ASN A 124 -25.81 6.59 9.25
N THR A 125 -26.12 7.87 9.19
CA THR A 125 -27.13 8.54 10.04
C THR A 125 -28.47 8.74 9.34
N GLY A 126 -28.57 8.30 8.07
CA GLY A 126 -29.81 8.34 7.29
C GLY A 126 -30.70 7.10 7.47
N SER A 127 -31.84 7.13 6.84
CA SER A 127 -32.80 6.01 6.77
C SER A 127 -32.53 5.03 5.65
N ASP A 128 -31.75 5.46 4.64
CA ASP A 128 -31.43 4.65 3.46
C ASP A 128 -29.99 4.15 3.52
N THR A 129 -29.65 3.18 2.67
CA THR A 129 -28.25 2.70 2.55
C THR A 129 -27.33 3.83 2.08
N LEU A 130 -26.29 4.12 2.86
CA LEU A 130 -25.21 5.02 2.48
C LEU A 130 -24.25 4.28 1.54
N ARG A 131 -24.03 4.83 0.34
CA ARG A 131 -23.16 4.29 -0.70
C ARG A 131 -22.11 5.30 -1.05
N TYR A 132 -20.85 4.91 -0.95
CA TYR A 132 -19.74 5.80 -1.27
C TYR A 132 -18.52 5.02 -1.78
N ILE A 133 -17.64 5.74 -2.45
CA ILE A 133 -16.30 5.27 -2.76
C ILE A 133 -15.36 5.88 -1.72
N TRP A 134 -14.60 5.04 -1.03
CA TRP A 134 -13.42 5.50 -0.32
C TRP A 134 -12.18 5.33 -1.20
N LEU A 135 -11.25 6.26 -1.10
CA LEU A 135 -9.98 6.25 -1.82
C LEU A 135 -8.90 6.71 -0.87
N VAL A 136 -7.87 5.88 -0.71
CA VAL A 136 -6.68 6.23 0.08
C VAL A 136 -5.45 6.20 -0.79
N ALA A 137 -4.57 7.18 -0.58
CA ALA A 137 -3.28 7.28 -1.23
C ALA A 137 -2.20 7.60 -0.20
N LYS A 138 -0.98 7.10 -0.42
CA LYS A 138 0.14 7.40 0.47
C LYS A 138 0.46 8.89 0.40
N ALA A 139 0.39 9.57 1.55
CA ALA A 139 0.82 10.95 1.66
C ALA A 139 2.35 11.04 1.53
N ARG A 140 2.84 12.05 0.81
CA ARG A 140 4.26 12.39 0.84
C ARG A 140 4.52 13.19 2.11
N GLN A 141 5.45 12.71 2.91
CA GLN A 141 6.03 13.46 4.03
C GLN A 141 7.26 14.20 3.54
#